data_b5052666ec8f4e326b8f28d58128de03
#
_entry.id   b5052666ec8f4e326b8f28d58128de03
#
_cell.length_a   1.000
_cell.length_b   1.000
_cell.length_c   1.000
_cell.angle_alpha   90.00
_cell.angle_beta   90.00
_cell.angle_gamma   90.00
#
_symmetry.space_group_name_H-M   'P 1'
#
loop_
_entity.id
_entity.type
_entity.pdbx_description
1 polymer ?
#
loop_
_entity_poly.entity_id
_entity_poly.type
_entity_poly.pdbx_seq_one_letter_code
_entity_poly.pdbx_strand_id
1 'polypeptide(L)'
;APESTTNQIMRYAEIYGQKSYDDLNSIYKKYISKKNGQDNMELVDAHREAFALKEPLKLEYFNHEQKMIIVGSSMDHKLAKTVDYWKSKGVSIDFIPYRLFEIQGEYYLEYFAKPYDYVLNVGNVRGILFDTNLSYDTDAIWDMFKGNKISAYDERSRCVGYFNKNDYVFYYHKGYGVVAAGKICDNKPHTNKGEAYRKVEFLTPKPECKKDLRGIAPSELSRLLGKGFYYASTVKRPYLDKEESERLVDKLKEKYQST
;
A
#
# COMPACT_ATOMS: atom_id res chain seq x y z
N ALA A 1 9.07 -6.21 -31.07
CA ALA A 1 8.97 -6.38 -29.62
C ALA A 1 7.58 -5.91 -29.18
N PRO A 2 6.91 -6.57 -28.24
CA PRO A 2 5.64 -6.07 -27.74
C PRO A 2 5.82 -4.67 -27.15
N GLU A 3 4.85 -3.81 -27.38
CA GLU A 3 4.81 -2.45 -26.84
C GLU A 3 4.90 -2.48 -25.30
N SER A 4 5.69 -1.61 -24.70
CA SER A 4 5.74 -1.53 -23.23
C SER A 4 4.38 -1.06 -22.70
N THR A 5 3.99 -1.53 -21.53
CA THR A 5 2.70 -1.13 -20.89
C THR A 5 2.56 0.38 -20.78
N THR A 6 3.66 1.08 -20.51
CA THR A 6 3.65 2.55 -20.42
C THR A 6 3.37 3.21 -21.78
N ASN A 7 4.00 2.74 -22.86
CA ASN A 7 3.72 3.27 -24.20
C ASN A 7 2.28 3.00 -24.61
N GLN A 8 1.76 1.83 -24.27
CA GLN A 8 0.36 1.48 -24.55
C GLN A 8 -0.63 2.41 -23.85
N ILE A 9 -0.43 2.70 -22.56
CA ILE A 9 -1.34 3.58 -21.82
C ILE A 9 -1.23 5.04 -22.33
N MET A 10 -0.03 5.51 -22.68
CA MET A 10 0.16 6.84 -23.27
C MET A 10 -0.56 6.96 -24.61
N ARG A 11 -0.47 5.95 -25.47
CA ARG A 11 -1.20 5.91 -26.74
C ARG A 11 -2.71 5.89 -26.53
N TYR A 12 -3.21 5.18 -25.54
CA TYR A 12 -4.63 5.21 -25.20
C TYR A 12 -5.07 6.58 -24.70
N ALA A 13 -4.26 7.21 -23.85
CA ALA A 13 -4.52 8.57 -23.38
C ALA A 13 -4.59 9.57 -24.53
N GLU A 14 -3.67 9.49 -25.50
CA GLU A 14 -3.70 10.32 -26.70
C GLU A 14 -4.98 10.11 -27.52
N ILE A 15 -5.33 8.84 -27.84
CA ILE A 15 -6.50 8.50 -28.65
C ILE A 15 -7.80 8.94 -27.97
N TYR A 16 -7.96 8.68 -26.70
CA TYR A 16 -9.19 8.97 -25.97
C TYR A 16 -9.23 10.40 -25.43
N GLY A 17 -8.09 11.02 -25.16
CA GLY A 17 -7.98 12.39 -24.68
C GLY A 17 -8.44 13.44 -25.67
N GLN A 18 -8.42 13.10 -26.97
CA GLN A 18 -8.89 13.99 -28.03
C GLN A 18 -10.41 13.90 -28.29
N LYS A 19 -11.11 13.00 -27.57
CA LYS A 19 -12.55 12.81 -27.82
C LYS A 19 -13.37 13.86 -27.10
N SER A 20 -14.28 14.47 -27.88
CA SER A 20 -15.33 15.35 -27.37
C SER A 20 -16.37 14.58 -26.55
N TYR A 21 -17.24 15.32 -25.84
CA TYR A 21 -18.41 14.72 -25.19
C TYR A 21 -19.28 13.94 -26.19
N ASP A 22 -19.53 14.49 -27.39
CA ASP A 22 -20.35 13.85 -28.39
C ASP A 22 -19.76 12.53 -28.89
N ASP A 23 -18.44 12.47 -29.05
CA ASP A 23 -17.72 11.22 -29.36
C ASP A 23 -17.92 10.17 -28.26
N LEU A 24 -17.73 10.57 -27.00
CA LEU A 24 -17.90 9.68 -25.86
C LEU A 24 -19.34 9.21 -25.70
N ASN A 25 -20.31 10.11 -25.88
CA ASN A 25 -21.72 9.78 -25.83
C ASN A 25 -22.11 8.82 -26.96
N SER A 26 -21.56 9.01 -28.15
CA SER A 26 -21.76 8.10 -29.27
C SER A 26 -21.19 6.70 -29.01
N ILE A 27 -20.02 6.60 -28.36
CA ILE A 27 -19.42 5.34 -27.96
C ILE A 27 -20.31 4.66 -26.89
N TYR A 28 -20.77 5.43 -25.90
CA TYR A 28 -21.65 4.96 -24.84
C TYR A 28 -22.95 4.39 -25.41
N LYS A 29 -23.64 5.12 -26.28
CA LYS A 29 -24.88 4.68 -26.93
C LYS A 29 -24.70 3.38 -27.73
N LYS A 30 -23.58 3.24 -28.47
CA LYS A 30 -23.24 2.01 -29.18
C LYS A 30 -23.02 0.83 -28.22
N TYR A 31 -22.42 1.06 -27.06
CA TYR A 31 -22.22 0.03 -26.05
C TYR A 31 -23.55 -0.41 -25.43
N ILE A 32 -24.38 0.54 -24.99
CA ILE A 32 -25.66 0.24 -24.35
C ILE A 32 -26.63 -0.45 -25.31
N SER A 33 -26.72 -0.03 -26.55
CA SER A 33 -27.58 -0.67 -27.54
C SER A 33 -27.22 -2.15 -27.77
N LYS A 34 -25.94 -2.51 -27.66
CA LYS A 34 -25.50 -3.90 -27.77
C LYS A 34 -25.81 -4.73 -26.50
N LYS A 35 -25.85 -4.09 -25.33
CA LYS A 35 -26.03 -4.77 -24.05
C LYS A 35 -27.49 -4.90 -23.63
N ASN A 36 -28.27 -3.84 -23.74
CA ASN A 36 -29.60 -3.70 -23.14
C ASN A 36 -30.73 -3.46 -24.15
N GLY A 37 -30.47 -3.49 -25.46
CA GLY A 37 -31.49 -3.16 -26.44
C GLY A 37 -31.65 -1.65 -26.64
N GLN A 38 -32.91 -1.16 -26.75
CA GLN A 38 -33.20 0.26 -26.98
C GLN A 38 -33.16 1.09 -25.71
N ASP A 39 -31.98 1.32 -25.14
CA ASP A 39 -31.79 2.34 -24.08
C ASP A 39 -31.26 3.63 -24.75
N ASN A 40 -32.02 4.71 -24.68
CA ASN A 40 -31.68 6.02 -25.27
C ASN A 40 -31.05 6.98 -24.23
N MET A 41 -30.61 6.50 -23.08
CA MET A 41 -30.00 7.34 -22.04
C MET A 41 -28.73 8.03 -22.56
N GLU A 42 -28.61 9.32 -22.29
CA GLU A 42 -27.41 10.09 -22.63
C GLU A 42 -26.28 9.76 -21.60
N LEU A 43 -25.03 9.84 -22.03
CA LEU A 43 -23.88 9.60 -21.16
C LEU A 43 -23.90 10.47 -19.90
N VAL A 44 -24.33 11.72 -20.01
CA VAL A 44 -24.39 12.67 -18.88
C VAL A 44 -25.39 12.22 -17.82
N ASP A 45 -26.52 11.65 -18.21
CA ASP A 45 -27.54 11.16 -17.27
C ASP A 45 -27.08 9.83 -16.63
N ALA A 46 -26.54 8.93 -17.43
CA ALA A 46 -25.95 7.70 -16.93
C ALA A 46 -24.83 7.97 -15.92
N HIS A 47 -23.99 8.98 -16.20
CA HIS A 47 -22.94 9.40 -15.27
C HIS A 47 -23.53 9.94 -13.97
N ARG A 48 -24.53 10.81 -14.04
CA ARG A 48 -25.22 11.33 -12.85
C ARG A 48 -25.76 10.21 -11.97
N GLU A 49 -26.43 9.22 -12.58
CA GLU A 49 -27.00 8.08 -11.85
C GLU A 49 -25.92 7.18 -11.24
N ALA A 50 -24.91 6.81 -12.02
CA ALA A 50 -23.83 5.92 -11.58
C ALA A 50 -23.05 6.47 -10.40
N PHE A 51 -22.91 7.81 -10.30
CA PHE A 51 -22.19 8.48 -9.22
C PHE A 51 -23.11 9.14 -8.19
N ALA A 52 -24.43 8.88 -8.26
CA ALA A 52 -25.45 9.46 -7.36
C ALA A 52 -25.32 10.98 -7.19
N LEU A 53 -25.05 11.69 -8.27
CA LEU A 53 -24.89 13.14 -8.26
C LEU A 53 -26.24 13.83 -8.19
N LYS A 54 -26.31 14.94 -7.43
CA LYS A 54 -27.53 15.78 -7.34
C LYS A 54 -27.87 16.44 -8.67
N GLU A 55 -26.85 16.92 -9.36
CA GLU A 55 -26.95 17.57 -10.68
C GLU A 55 -26.01 16.89 -11.68
N PRO A 56 -26.36 16.91 -12.98
CA PRO A 56 -25.48 16.37 -14.01
C PRO A 56 -24.19 17.19 -14.11
N LEU A 57 -23.10 16.52 -14.46
CA LEU A 57 -21.83 17.17 -14.78
C LEU A 57 -22.00 18.02 -16.03
N LYS A 58 -21.44 19.23 -16.08
CA LYS A 58 -21.42 20.03 -17.31
C LYS A 58 -20.63 19.30 -18.40
N LEU A 59 -21.10 19.41 -19.65
CA LEU A 59 -20.51 18.67 -20.76
C LEU A 59 -19.03 19.00 -20.98
N GLU A 60 -18.62 20.23 -20.70
CA GLU A 60 -17.24 20.70 -20.81
C GLU A 60 -16.25 20.02 -19.85
N TYR A 61 -16.74 19.39 -18.79
CA TYR A 61 -15.90 18.66 -17.85
C TYR A 61 -15.69 17.17 -18.21
N PHE A 62 -16.45 16.66 -19.18
CA PHE A 62 -16.19 15.33 -19.69
C PHE A 62 -14.87 15.32 -20.45
N ASN A 63 -13.99 14.39 -20.07
CA ASN A 63 -12.65 14.22 -20.66
C ASN A 63 -11.71 15.44 -20.53
N HIS A 64 -12.02 16.37 -19.62
CA HIS A 64 -11.19 17.55 -19.36
C HIS A 64 -9.84 17.17 -18.73
N GLU A 65 -9.86 16.22 -17.81
CA GLU A 65 -8.66 15.69 -17.16
C GLU A 65 -8.58 14.18 -17.36
N GLN A 66 -7.39 13.70 -17.70
CA GLN A 66 -7.16 12.28 -17.85
C GLN A 66 -6.30 11.74 -16.71
N LYS A 67 -6.74 10.65 -16.14
CA LYS A 67 -5.98 9.86 -15.20
C LYS A 67 -5.67 8.49 -15.79
N MET A 68 -4.41 8.25 -16.03
CA MET A 68 -3.92 6.97 -16.51
C MET A 68 -3.70 6.02 -15.35
N ILE A 69 -4.32 4.84 -15.40
CA ILE A 69 -4.19 3.83 -14.36
C ILE A 69 -3.76 2.52 -14.99
N ILE A 70 -2.60 2.03 -14.60
CA ILE A 70 -2.12 0.70 -14.94
C ILE A 70 -2.60 -0.25 -13.84
N VAL A 71 -3.31 -1.30 -14.22
CA VAL A 71 -3.75 -2.35 -13.28
C VAL A 71 -2.99 -3.63 -13.60
N GLY A 72 -2.29 -4.18 -12.62
CA GLY A 72 -1.46 -5.37 -12.83
C GLY A 72 -1.21 -6.16 -11.56
N SER A 73 -0.86 -7.44 -11.70
CA SER A 73 -0.54 -8.32 -10.56
C SER A 73 0.79 -7.97 -9.88
N SER A 74 1.70 -7.39 -10.64
CA SER A 74 3.00 -6.94 -10.14
C SER A 74 3.52 -5.77 -10.96
N MET A 75 4.37 -4.97 -10.35
CA MET A 75 5.11 -3.91 -11.00
C MET A 75 6.60 -4.29 -10.95
N ASP A 76 7.22 -4.46 -12.11
CA ASP A 76 8.67 -4.62 -12.17
C ASP A 76 9.38 -3.27 -11.95
N HIS A 77 10.67 -3.34 -11.64
CA HIS A 77 11.47 -2.15 -11.34
C HIS A 77 11.54 -1.16 -12.52
N LYS A 78 11.47 -1.63 -13.76
CA LYS A 78 11.51 -0.79 -14.96
C LYS A 78 10.20 -0.01 -15.11
N LEU A 79 9.06 -0.69 -14.95
CA LEU A 79 7.74 -0.06 -14.99
C LEU A 79 7.59 0.99 -13.87
N ALA A 80 8.04 0.66 -12.65
CA ALA A 80 8.01 1.59 -11.53
C ALA A 80 8.79 2.88 -11.83
N LYS A 81 10.05 2.76 -12.23
CA LYS A 81 10.86 3.91 -12.61
C LYS A 81 10.21 4.75 -13.71
N THR A 82 9.56 4.11 -14.65
CA THR A 82 8.90 4.82 -15.75
C THR A 82 7.66 5.57 -15.26
N VAL A 83 6.84 4.95 -14.41
CA VAL A 83 5.69 5.62 -13.79
C VAL A 83 6.13 6.81 -12.95
N ASP A 84 7.15 6.64 -12.09
CA ASP A 84 7.72 7.70 -11.27
C ASP A 84 8.26 8.86 -12.10
N TYR A 85 8.99 8.55 -13.17
CA TYR A 85 9.51 9.57 -14.07
C TYR A 85 8.37 10.43 -14.65
N TRP A 86 7.32 9.81 -15.19
CA TRP A 86 6.22 10.55 -15.78
C TRP A 86 5.40 11.32 -14.73
N LYS A 87 5.20 10.76 -13.53
CA LYS A 87 4.61 11.51 -12.40
C LYS A 87 5.41 12.74 -12.04
N SER A 88 6.74 12.64 -11.98
CA SER A 88 7.61 13.78 -11.70
C SER A 88 7.56 14.87 -12.78
N LYS A 89 7.10 14.53 -13.98
CA LYS A 89 6.85 15.45 -15.09
C LYS A 89 5.41 16.00 -15.13
N GLY A 90 4.62 15.73 -14.10
CA GLY A 90 3.24 16.21 -13.99
C GLY A 90 2.20 15.38 -14.74
N VAL A 91 2.60 14.22 -15.29
CA VAL A 91 1.65 13.31 -15.96
C VAL A 91 0.84 12.55 -14.91
N SER A 92 -0.50 12.59 -15.03
CA SER A 92 -1.40 11.87 -14.11
C SER A 92 -1.41 10.38 -14.44
N ILE A 93 -0.44 9.64 -13.92
CA ILE A 93 -0.29 8.20 -14.13
C ILE A 93 -0.12 7.49 -12.80
N ASP A 94 -0.79 6.35 -12.64
CA ASP A 94 -0.73 5.53 -11.43
C ASP A 94 -0.69 4.04 -11.77
N PHE A 95 -0.29 3.24 -10.79
CA PHE A 95 -0.38 1.78 -10.83
C PHE A 95 -1.24 1.29 -9.68
N ILE A 96 -2.19 0.39 -9.97
CA ILE A 96 -3.00 -0.30 -8.97
C ILE A 96 -2.68 -1.79 -9.04
N PRO A 97 -2.01 -2.33 -8.05
CA PRO A 97 -1.75 -3.77 -7.99
C PRO A 97 -3.02 -4.52 -7.62
N TYR A 98 -3.14 -5.74 -8.17
CA TYR A 98 -4.15 -6.69 -7.75
C TYR A 98 -3.53 -8.04 -7.41
N ARG A 99 -4.25 -8.84 -6.65
CA ARG A 99 -3.94 -10.25 -6.41
C ARG A 99 -5.16 -11.11 -6.72
N LEU A 100 -4.89 -12.26 -7.29
CA LEU A 100 -5.89 -13.30 -7.49
C LEU A 100 -5.57 -14.44 -6.54
N PHE A 101 -6.54 -14.86 -5.75
CA PHE A 101 -6.44 -15.98 -4.83
C PHE A 101 -7.45 -17.06 -5.23
N GLU A 102 -7.07 -18.29 -5.04
CA GLU A 102 -7.98 -19.41 -5.06
C GLU A 102 -8.14 -19.94 -3.62
N ILE A 103 -9.38 -19.94 -3.11
CA ILE A 103 -9.72 -20.44 -1.79
C ILE A 103 -10.89 -21.40 -1.97
N GLN A 104 -10.68 -22.67 -1.66
CA GLN A 104 -11.71 -23.73 -1.77
C GLN A 104 -12.35 -23.83 -3.17
N GLY A 105 -11.60 -23.59 -4.23
CA GLY A 105 -12.08 -23.63 -5.61
C GLY A 105 -12.76 -22.36 -6.11
N GLU A 106 -12.90 -21.35 -5.27
CA GLU A 106 -13.43 -20.04 -5.61
C GLU A 106 -12.31 -19.02 -5.84
N TYR A 107 -12.46 -18.12 -6.83
CA TYR A 107 -11.48 -17.10 -7.14
C TYR A 107 -11.86 -15.76 -6.50
N TYR A 108 -10.91 -15.19 -5.78
CA TYR A 108 -11.04 -13.88 -5.12
C TYR A 108 -10.05 -12.89 -5.70
N LEU A 109 -10.55 -11.72 -6.09
CA LEU A 109 -9.75 -10.61 -6.59
C LEU A 109 -9.61 -9.53 -5.52
N GLU A 110 -8.38 -9.24 -5.11
CA GLU A 110 -8.06 -8.16 -4.19
C GLU A 110 -7.42 -7.00 -4.96
N TYR A 111 -8.03 -5.81 -4.91
CA TYR A 111 -7.41 -4.57 -5.35
C TYR A 111 -6.82 -3.83 -4.15
N PHE A 112 -5.61 -3.33 -4.32
CA PHE A 112 -4.99 -2.48 -3.30
C PHE A 112 -5.49 -1.05 -3.49
N ALA A 113 -6.46 -0.63 -2.66
CA ALA A 113 -7.01 0.72 -2.70
C ALA A 113 -5.99 1.77 -2.23
N LYS A 114 -6.09 2.98 -2.77
CA LYS A 114 -5.31 4.13 -2.28
C LYS A 114 -5.65 4.46 -0.80
N PRO A 115 -4.68 4.93 -0.03
CA PRO A 115 -3.33 5.31 -0.45
C PRO A 115 -2.38 4.11 -0.48
N TYR A 116 -2.33 3.39 -1.59
CA TYR A 116 -1.33 2.38 -1.80
C TYR A 116 -0.11 3.06 -2.41
N ASP A 117 0.91 3.24 -1.61
CA ASP A 117 2.18 3.78 -2.10
C ASP A 117 2.99 2.65 -2.74
N TYR A 118 2.94 2.59 -4.07
CA TYR A 118 3.67 1.58 -4.83
C TYR A 118 5.19 1.71 -4.71
N VAL A 119 5.72 2.89 -4.36
CA VAL A 119 7.14 3.11 -4.07
C VAL A 119 7.59 2.21 -2.93
N LEU A 120 6.69 1.92 -1.99
CA LEU A 120 6.92 1.00 -0.88
C LEU A 120 7.04 -0.47 -1.30
N ASN A 121 6.72 -0.83 -2.56
CA ASN A 121 6.72 -2.23 -3.01
C ASN A 121 7.82 -2.58 -4.03
N VAL A 122 8.57 -1.60 -4.52
CA VAL A 122 9.50 -1.81 -5.63
C VAL A 122 10.93 -1.56 -5.20
N GLY A 123 11.54 -2.57 -4.60
CA GLY A 123 13.00 -2.62 -4.39
C GLY A 123 13.61 -1.54 -3.48
N ASN A 124 12.83 -0.56 -3.06
CA ASN A 124 13.27 0.48 -2.14
C ASN A 124 13.16 -0.02 -0.68
N VAL A 125 14.04 0.44 0.14
CA VAL A 125 13.99 0.20 1.59
C VAL A 125 12.71 0.82 2.15
N ARG A 126 11.90 0.02 2.81
CA ARG A 126 10.57 0.36 3.31
C ARG A 126 10.52 0.25 4.81
N GLY A 127 9.62 1.01 5.43
CA GLY A 127 9.33 0.87 6.86
C GLY A 127 7.97 0.22 7.09
N ILE A 128 7.93 -0.78 7.95
CA ILE A 128 6.76 -1.58 8.28
C ILE A 128 6.46 -1.41 9.76
N LEU A 129 5.24 -0.96 10.07
CA LEU A 129 4.74 -0.99 11.44
C LEU A 129 4.20 -2.40 11.73
N PHE A 130 4.86 -3.12 12.60
CA PHE A 130 4.56 -4.51 12.90
C PHE A 130 3.91 -4.67 14.27
N ASP A 131 2.65 -5.13 14.27
CA ASP A 131 1.91 -5.42 15.48
C ASP A 131 2.51 -6.61 16.24
N THR A 132 2.77 -6.42 17.51
CA THR A 132 3.34 -7.44 18.40
C THR A 132 2.32 -8.43 18.96
N ASN A 133 1.09 -8.44 18.40
CA ASN A 133 0.02 -9.39 18.73
C ASN A 133 -0.45 -9.41 20.20
N LEU A 134 -0.28 -8.33 20.97
CA LEU A 134 -0.67 -8.26 22.39
C LEU A 134 -2.10 -8.74 22.67
N SER A 135 -3.03 -8.56 21.71
CA SER A 135 -4.42 -8.99 21.90
C SER A 135 -4.63 -10.49 21.87
N TYR A 136 -3.64 -11.26 21.40
CA TYR A 136 -3.69 -12.73 21.28
C TYR A 136 -2.74 -13.39 22.28
N ASP A 137 -1.55 -12.81 22.46
CA ASP A 137 -0.53 -13.33 23.33
C ASP A 137 0.27 -12.17 23.93
N THR A 138 0.24 -12.05 25.26
CA THR A 138 0.93 -10.99 26.00
C THR A 138 2.45 -11.12 25.94
N ASP A 139 2.96 -12.33 25.68
CA ASP A 139 4.37 -12.64 25.65
C ASP A 139 4.99 -12.63 24.26
N ALA A 140 4.17 -12.50 23.22
CA ALA A 140 4.62 -12.51 21.82
C ALA A 140 5.74 -11.49 21.53
N ILE A 141 5.68 -10.30 22.13
CA ILE A 141 6.73 -9.27 21.96
C ILE A 141 8.08 -9.75 22.53
N TRP A 142 8.05 -10.41 23.67
CA TRP A 142 9.27 -10.89 24.34
C TRP A 142 9.89 -12.04 23.56
N ASP A 143 9.09 -12.93 23.00
CA ASP A 143 9.57 -13.97 22.09
C ASP A 143 10.22 -13.37 20.83
N MET A 144 9.59 -12.34 20.24
CA MET A 144 10.17 -11.62 19.10
C MET A 144 11.49 -10.95 19.46
N PHE A 145 11.58 -10.30 20.63
CA PHE A 145 12.80 -9.65 21.08
C PHE A 145 13.90 -10.65 21.40
N LYS A 146 13.59 -11.72 22.14
CA LYS A 146 14.53 -12.79 22.48
C LYS A 146 15.06 -13.50 21.25
N GLY A 147 14.18 -13.76 20.29
CA GLY A 147 14.52 -14.45 19.02
C GLY A 147 15.14 -13.54 17.97
N ASN A 148 15.27 -12.24 18.20
CA ASN A 148 15.66 -11.25 17.19
C ASN A 148 14.86 -11.43 15.89
N LYS A 149 13.54 -11.45 16.01
CA LYS A 149 12.64 -11.77 14.89
C LYS A 149 11.38 -10.91 14.93
N ILE A 150 10.69 -10.84 13.80
CA ILE A 150 9.26 -10.56 13.74
C ILE A 150 8.54 -11.83 13.34
N SER A 151 7.40 -12.10 13.93
CA SER A 151 6.67 -13.33 13.66
C SER A 151 5.16 -13.12 13.56
N ALA A 152 4.52 -13.95 12.74
CA ALA A 152 3.08 -14.03 12.59
C ALA A 152 2.65 -15.49 12.52
N TYR A 153 1.43 -15.77 12.95
CA TYR A 153 0.90 -17.12 13.09
C TYR A 153 -0.31 -17.32 12.19
N ASP A 154 -0.59 -18.56 11.85
CA ASP A 154 -1.75 -19.04 11.12
C ASP A 154 -1.99 -18.28 9.79
N GLU A 155 -3.19 -17.83 9.53
CA GLU A 155 -3.54 -17.11 8.29
C GLU A 155 -2.74 -15.82 8.09
N ARG A 156 -2.27 -15.19 9.19
CA ARG A 156 -1.47 -13.96 9.15
C ARG A 156 0.00 -14.23 8.84
N SER A 157 0.46 -15.46 8.88
CA SER A 157 1.84 -15.86 8.58
C SER A 157 2.30 -15.38 7.20
N ARG A 158 1.38 -15.28 6.24
CA ARG A 158 1.65 -14.81 4.87
C ARG A 158 2.22 -13.39 4.81
N CYS A 159 1.87 -12.50 5.78
CA CYS A 159 2.34 -11.12 5.75
C CYS A 159 3.87 -11.01 5.87
N VAL A 160 4.51 -11.97 6.54
CA VAL A 160 5.96 -12.01 6.74
C VAL A 160 6.71 -12.31 5.43
N GLY A 161 6.04 -12.97 4.48
CA GLY A 161 6.61 -13.28 3.15
C GLY A 161 6.80 -12.08 2.24
N TYR A 162 6.12 -10.96 2.52
CA TYR A 162 6.19 -9.73 1.70
C TYR A 162 7.33 -8.79 2.08
N PHE A 163 8.07 -9.09 3.15
CA PHE A 163 9.15 -8.23 3.62
C PHE A 163 10.46 -8.56 2.91
N ASN A 164 11.17 -7.52 2.51
CA ASN A 164 12.46 -7.64 1.85
C ASN A 164 13.61 -7.52 2.86
N LYS A 165 14.75 -8.08 2.52
CA LYS A 165 15.99 -7.77 3.24
C LYS A 165 16.22 -6.26 3.22
N ASN A 166 16.68 -5.71 4.34
CA ASN A 166 16.91 -4.29 4.62
C ASN A 166 15.66 -3.45 4.83
N ASP A 167 14.44 -3.99 4.73
CA ASP A 167 13.25 -3.26 5.17
C ASP A 167 13.38 -2.92 6.66
N TYR A 168 13.01 -1.70 7.05
CA TYR A 168 12.85 -1.32 8.44
C TYR A 168 11.60 -1.97 9.01
N VAL A 169 11.69 -2.45 10.23
CA VAL A 169 10.55 -2.96 10.98
C VAL A 169 10.46 -2.27 12.33
N PHE A 170 9.25 -1.80 12.64
CA PHE A 170 8.93 -1.06 13.85
C PHE A 170 7.94 -1.86 14.67
N TYR A 171 8.33 -2.26 15.88
CA TYR A 171 7.48 -3.04 16.78
C TYR A 171 6.43 -2.13 17.40
N TYR A 172 5.19 -2.27 16.91
CA TYR A 172 4.05 -1.56 17.48
C TYR A 172 3.40 -2.38 18.59
N HIS A 173 3.46 -1.88 19.81
CA HIS A 173 2.85 -2.52 20.98
C HIS A 173 1.64 -1.72 21.45
N LYS A 174 0.47 -2.37 21.47
CA LYS A 174 -0.80 -1.73 21.86
C LYS A 174 -0.68 -1.10 23.24
N GLY A 175 -1.09 0.16 23.36
CA GLY A 175 -0.98 0.94 24.60
C GLY A 175 0.33 1.71 24.78
N TYR A 176 1.40 1.34 24.07
CA TYR A 176 2.71 2.02 24.11
C TYR A 176 3.08 2.71 22.79
N GLY A 177 2.52 2.26 21.68
CA GLY A 177 2.91 2.75 20.35
C GLY A 177 4.12 1.99 19.80
N VAL A 178 5.00 2.66 19.06
CA VAL A 178 6.22 2.06 18.48
C VAL A 178 7.29 1.99 19.55
N VAL A 179 7.73 0.79 19.92
CA VAL A 179 8.62 0.55 21.07
C VAL A 179 10.03 0.07 20.70
N ALA A 180 10.26 -0.38 19.50
CA ALA A 180 11.58 -0.76 19.01
C ALA A 180 11.63 -0.70 17.49
N ALA A 181 12.84 -0.64 16.93
CA ALA A 181 13.08 -0.69 15.50
C ALA A 181 14.25 -1.60 15.16
N GLY A 182 14.19 -2.21 13.99
CA GLY A 182 15.26 -3.01 13.42
C GLY A 182 15.20 -3.09 11.90
N LYS A 183 16.11 -3.83 11.30
CA LYS A 183 16.12 -4.17 9.88
C LYS A 183 16.00 -5.66 9.66
N ILE A 184 15.25 -6.04 8.64
CA ILE A 184 15.19 -7.43 8.16
C ILE A 184 16.58 -7.82 7.63
N CYS A 185 17.16 -8.88 8.16
CA CYS A 185 18.54 -9.30 7.80
C CYS A 185 18.60 -10.55 6.93
N ASP A 186 17.51 -11.28 6.75
CA ASP A 186 17.42 -12.47 5.91
C ASP A 186 16.74 -12.21 4.55
N ASN A 187 16.90 -13.14 3.61
CA ASN A 187 16.33 -13.02 2.25
C ASN A 187 14.97 -13.70 2.11
N LYS A 188 14.64 -14.64 3.01
CA LYS A 188 13.43 -15.46 2.93
C LYS A 188 12.79 -15.61 4.31
N PRO A 189 11.48 -15.76 4.40
CA PRO A 189 10.83 -16.11 5.64
C PRO A 189 11.22 -17.52 6.10
N HIS A 190 11.27 -17.70 7.40
CA HIS A 190 11.41 -19.01 8.05
C HIS A 190 10.04 -19.45 8.57
N THR A 191 9.82 -20.76 8.60
CA THR A 191 8.59 -21.36 9.13
C THR A 191 8.92 -22.40 10.20
N ASN A 192 8.16 -22.39 11.29
CA ASN A 192 8.27 -23.36 12.36
C ASN A 192 6.91 -23.54 13.05
N LYS A 193 6.31 -24.75 12.97
CA LYS A 193 5.08 -25.12 13.67
C LYS A 193 3.95 -24.08 13.60
N GLY A 194 3.63 -23.58 12.39
CA GLY A 194 2.58 -22.59 12.19
C GLY A 194 3.01 -21.13 12.37
N GLU A 195 4.21 -20.89 12.88
CA GLU A 195 4.84 -19.57 12.91
C GLU A 195 5.59 -19.32 11.60
N ALA A 196 5.42 -18.12 11.02
CA ALA A 196 6.34 -17.60 10.00
C ALA A 196 7.06 -16.38 10.57
N TYR A 197 8.37 -16.29 10.37
CA TYR A 197 9.17 -15.20 10.92
C TYR A 197 10.28 -14.74 9.98
N ARG A 198 10.75 -13.51 10.22
CA ARG A 198 11.95 -12.93 9.60
C ARG A 198 12.93 -12.55 10.70
N LYS A 199 14.21 -12.75 10.45
CA LYS A 199 15.28 -12.30 11.36
C LYS A 199 15.46 -10.78 11.26
N VAL A 200 15.74 -10.17 12.41
CA VAL A 200 15.85 -8.72 12.57
C VAL A 200 17.15 -8.36 13.27
N GLU A 201 17.88 -7.41 12.73
CA GLU A 201 18.95 -6.70 13.39
C GLU A 201 18.39 -5.43 14.04
N PHE A 202 18.46 -5.32 15.36
CA PHE A 202 17.92 -4.16 16.10
C PHE A 202 18.75 -2.91 15.88
N LEU A 203 18.09 -1.79 15.62
CA LEU A 203 18.67 -0.46 15.46
C LEU A 203 18.48 0.41 16.72
N THR A 204 17.59 -0.01 17.61
CA THR A 204 17.30 0.65 18.90
C THR A 204 17.59 -0.30 20.04
N PRO A 205 17.70 0.20 21.30
CA PRO A 205 17.71 -0.67 22.46
C PRO A 205 16.53 -1.63 22.44
N LYS A 206 16.77 -2.83 22.93
CA LYS A 206 15.79 -3.91 23.00
C LYS A 206 15.31 -4.01 24.45
N PRO A 207 14.04 -3.67 24.75
CA PRO A 207 13.51 -3.80 26.10
C PRO A 207 13.54 -5.24 26.59
N GLU A 208 13.89 -5.46 27.83
CA GLU A 208 13.93 -6.79 28.46
C GLU A 208 12.65 -7.09 29.24
N CYS A 209 11.97 -6.05 29.68
CA CYS A 209 10.71 -6.18 30.42
C CYS A 209 9.77 -4.98 30.16
N LYS A 210 8.53 -5.09 30.64
CA LYS A 210 7.48 -4.09 30.45
C LYS A 210 7.86 -2.70 30.98
N LYS A 211 8.66 -2.61 32.03
CA LYS A 211 9.11 -1.34 32.64
C LYS A 211 10.08 -0.58 31.74
N ASP A 212 10.77 -1.29 30.85
CA ASP A 212 11.77 -0.71 29.95
C ASP A 212 11.15 -0.19 28.66
N LEU A 213 9.86 -0.51 28.39
CA LEU A 213 9.18 -0.07 27.18
C LEU A 213 9.10 1.47 27.13
N ARG A 214 9.70 2.04 26.11
CA ARG A 214 9.60 3.46 25.75
C ARG A 214 8.99 3.55 24.36
N GLY A 215 7.77 4.09 24.26
CA GLY A 215 7.04 4.08 23.02
C GLY A 215 6.84 5.48 22.43
N ILE A 216 6.72 5.52 21.10
CA ILE A 216 6.21 6.68 20.38
C ILE A 216 4.72 6.43 20.16
N ALA A 217 3.87 7.20 20.85
CA ALA A 217 2.42 7.06 20.77
C ALA A 217 1.89 7.41 19.36
N PRO A 218 0.71 6.91 18.94
CA PRO A 218 0.13 7.19 17.62
C PRO A 218 0.02 8.70 17.29
N SER A 219 -0.33 9.54 18.25
CA SER A 219 -0.41 10.98 18.07
C SER A 219 0.97 11.63 17.83
N GLU A 220 1.99 11.16 18.52
CA GLU A 220 3.38 11.59 18.32
C GLU A 220 3.91 11.09 16.97
N LEU A 221 3.60 9.86 16.60
CA LEU A 221 3.93 9.27 15.31
C LEU A 221 3.31 10.08 14.15
N SER A 222 2.01 10.41 14.23
CA SER A 222 1.32 11.23 13.23
C SER A 222 1.97 12.61 13.07
N ARG A 223 2.36 13.24 14.17
CA ARG A 223 3.05 14.54 14.15
C ARG A 223 4.44 14.44 13.55
N LEU A 224 5.20 13.41 13.90
CA LEU A 224 6.54 13.17 13.36
C LEU A 224 6.55 12.94 11.86
N LEU A 225 5.56 12.20 11.36
CA LEU A 225 5.45 11.81 9.95
C LEU A 225 4.65 12.81 9.10
N GLY A 226 3.90 13.74 9.71
CA GLY A 226 3.03 14.66 8.98
C GLY A 226 1.84 14.00 8.31
N LYS A 227 1.48 12.78 8.71
CA LYS A 227 0.36 12.00 8.14
C LYS A 227 -0.44 11.26 9.21
N GLY A 228 -1.72 10.97 8.91
CA GLY A 228 -2.60 10.26 9.82
C GLY A 228 -2.13 8.82 10.05
N PHE A 229 -2.37 8.33 11.25
CA PHE A 229 -2.10 6.94 11.63
C PHE A 229 -3.42 6.19 11.81
N TYR A 230 -3.63 5.16 10.98
CA TYR A 230 -4.74 4.24 11.11
C TYR A 230 -4.21 2.84 11.40
N TYR A 231 -4.41 2.37 12.62
CA TYR A 231 -3.92 1.08 13.08
C TYR A 231 -4.25 -0.08 12.14
N ALA A 232 -5.50 -0.22 11.75
CA ALA A 232 -5.98 -1.34 10.94
C ALA A 232 -5.39 -1.39 9.51
N SER A 233 -5.04 -0.22 8.95
CA SER A 233 -4.55 -0.12 7.58
C SER A 233 -3.03 -0.09 7.45
N THR A 234 -2.30 0.21 8.56
CA THR A 234 -0.86 0.42 8.52
C THR A 234 -0.06 -0.74 9.09
N VAL A 235 -0.62 -1.46 10.06
CA VAL A 235 0.08 -2.55 10.75
C VAL A 235 0.30 -3.74 9.84
N LYS A 236 1.53 -4.28 9.84
CA LYS A 236 2.02 -5.39 9.00
C LYS A 236 2.02 -5.10 7.50
N ARG A 237 2.02 -3.83 7.11
CA ARG A 237 2.15 -3.37 5.73
C ARG A 237 3.27 -2.35 5.61
N PRO A 238 3.90 -2.22 4.44
CA PRO A 238 4.77 -1.09 4.17
C PRO A 238 4.00 0.22 4.33
N TYR A 239 4.50 1.10 5.18
CA TYR A 239 3.83 2.35 5.53
C TYR A 239 4.74 3.58 5.45
N LEU A 240 6.04 3.37 5.68
CA LEU A 240 7.05 4.41 5.73
C LEU A 240 8.01 4.25 4.56
N ASP A 241 8.46 5.37 4.02
CA ASP A 241 9.63 5.41 3.15
C ASP A 241 10.93 5.35 3.97
N LYS A 242 12.07 5.45 3.27
CA LYS A 242 13.39 5.38 3.91
C LYS A 242 13.62 6.54 4.88
N GLU A 243 13.33 7.78 4.46
CA GLU A 243 13.57 8.97 5.26
C GLU A 243 12.68 9.03 6.50
N GLU A 244 11.40 8.67 6.35
CA GLU A 244 10.46 8.53 7.45
C GLU A 244 10.92 7.47 8.44
N SER A 245 11.44 6.35 7.94
CA SER A 245 11.96 5.26 8.76
C SER A 245 13.19 5.68 9.55
N GLU A 246 14.13 6.38 8.93
CA GLU A 246 15.32 6.91 9.58
C GLU A 246 14.95 7.92 10.69
N ARG A 247 14.06 8.87 10.40
CA ARG A 247 13.55 9.81 11.41
C ARG A 247 12.87 9.11 12.60
N LEU A 248 12.12 8.05 12.32
CA LEU A 248 11.44 7.29 13.39
C LEU A 248 12.45 6.49 14.24
N VAL A 249 13.49 5.90 13.63
CA VAL A 249 14.59 5.25 14.37
C VAL A 249 15.29 6.23 15.28
N ASP A 250 15.64 7.41 14.78
CA ASP A 250 16.35 8.42 15.58
C ASP A 250 15.48 8.90 16.74
N LYS A 251 14.20 9.13 16.50
CA LYS A 251 13.27 9.50 17.56
C LYS A 251 13.12 8.43 18.64
N LEU A 252 13.14 7.16 18.26
CA LEU A 252 13.13 6.05 19.22
C LEU A 252 14.43 6.01 20.05
N LYS A 253 15.59 6.21 19.43
CA LYS A 253 16.87 6.30 20.14
C LYS A 253 16.85 7.41 21.19
N GLU A 254 16.37 8.62 20.82
CA GLU A 254 16.22 9.73 21.77
C GLU A 254 15.36 9.34 22.98
N LYS A 255 14.25 8.63 22.77
CA LYS A 255 13.36 8.17 23.85
C LYS A 255 14.06 7.22 24.84
N TYR A 256 15.02 6.45 24.38
CA TYR A 256 15.79 5.54 25.23
C TYR A 256 17.03 6.21 25.88
N GLN A 257 17.48 7.34 25.36
CA GLN A 257 18.61 8.11 25.92
C GLN A 257 18.15 9.13 26.96
N SER A 258 16.89 9.56 26.93
CA SER A 258 16.35 10.63 27.80
C SER A 258 15.94 10.14 29.19
N THR A 259 16.45 8.99 29.63
CA THR A 259 16.23 8.39 30.95
C THR A 259 17.53 8.28 31.67
#